data_62da8257c634ce8debe986de7cf15231
#
_entry.id   62da8257c634ce8debe986de7cf15231
#
_cell.length_a   1.000
_cell.length_b   1.000
_cell.length_c   1.000
_cell.angle_alpha   90.00
_cell.angle_beta   90.00
_cell.angle_gamma   90.00
#
_symmetry.space_group_name_H-M   'P 1'
#
loop_
_entity.id
_entity.type
_entity.pdbx_description
1 polymer ?
#
loop_
_entity_poly.entity_id
_entity_poly.type
_entity_poly.pdbx_seq_one_letter_code
_entity_poly.pdbx_strand_id
1 'polypeptide(L)'
;MLCQVKASTRANTGFLLAKASQRWNELLYERFRAAGYSEVRPAYGSVLLPLWEEDGLRMGELGRRARLSKQTMTTLVRLMEREGLVRREPDPEDRRAARIWLTGRSHDFRAVASEVLDEMEELLVAALKDDRSTLDDTLRKVMEL
;
A
#
# COMPACT_ATOMS: atom_id res chain seq x y z
N MET A 1 17.67 -31.81 23.83
CA MET A 1 16.45 -32.07 23.07
C MET A 1 16.37 -31.02 21.97
N LEU A 2 16.97 -31.30 20.82
CA LEU A 2 16.96 -30.38 19.68
C LEU A 2 15.56 -30.46 19.07
N CYS A 3 14.80 -29.38 19.25
CA CYS A 3 13.52 -29.20 18.58
C CYS A 3 13.75 -29.23 17.06
N GLN A 4 13.38 -30.32 16.42
CA GLN A 4 13.31 -30.40 14.97
C GLN A 4 12.33 -29.33 14.50
N VAL A 5 12.86 -28.20 14.04
CA VAL A 5 12.10 -27.25 13.24
C VAL A 5 11.74 -27.99 11.96
N LYS A 6 10.55 -28.54 11.94
CA LYS A 6 10.02 -29.31 10.81
C LYS A 6 10.19 -28.50 9.51
N ALA A 7 10.62 -29.18 8.46
CA ALA A 7 10.72 -28.65 7.09
C ALA A 7 9.40 -28.03 6.54
N SER A 8 8.33 -28.02 7.34
CA SER A 8 7.01 -27.49 7.02
C SER A 8 6.90 -25.96 7.08
N THR A 9 7.91 -25.25 7.57
CA THR A 9 7.86 -23.78 7.69
C THR A 9 7.82 -23.07 6.34
N ARG A 10 8.37 -23.65 5.29
CA ARG A 10 8.38 -23.09 3.92
C ARG A 10 7.08 -23.32 3.15
N ALA A 11 6.21 -24.20 3.62
CA ALA A 11 4.93 -24.54 2.96
C ALA A 11 3.70 -24.01 3.76
N ASN A 12 3.95 -23.21 4.78
CA ASN A 12 2.88 -22.65 5.60
C ASN A 12 2.22 -21.47 4.86
N THR A 13 0.89 -21.41 4.96
CA THR A 13 0.07 -20.41 4.26
C THR A 13 0.49 -18.98 4.58
N GLY A 14 0.84 -18.66 5.83
CA GLY A 14 1.32 -17.35 6.23
C GLY A 14 2.61 -16.96 5.53
N PHE A 15 3.54 -17.90 5.37
CA PHE A 15 4.78 -17.67 4.60
C PHE A 15 4.49 -17.43 3.12
N LEU A 16 3.56 -18.18 2.53
CA LEU A 16 3.15 -18.00 1.13
C LEU A 16 2.49 -16.63 0.92
N LEU A 17 1.62 -16.20 1.82
CA LEU A 17 1.03 -14.86 1.79
C LEU A 17 2.09 -13.75 1.83
N ALA A 18 3.06 -13.87 2.75
CA ALA A 18 4.15 -12.91 2.85
C ALA A 18 5.01 -12.86 1.58
N LYS A 19 5.33 -14.02 1.00
CA LYS A 19 6.12 -14.10 -0.24
C LYS A 19 5.34 -13.62 -1.46
N ALA A 20 4.07 -13.93 -1.56
CA ALA A 20 3.20 -13.42 -2.62
C ALA A 20 3.09 -11.89 -2.55
N SER A 21 2.88 -11.34 -1.35
CA SER A 21 2.85 -9.89 -1.12
C SER A 21 4.19 -9.24 -1.48
N GLN A 22 5.32 -9.85 -1.09
CA GLN A 22 6.64 -9.35 -1.45
C GLN A 22 6.80 -9.30 -2.97
N ARG A 23 6.47 -10.38 -3.69
CA ARG A 23 6.59 -10.43 -5.15
C ARG A 23 5.69 -9.42 -5.84
N TRP A 24 4.47 -9.27 -5.38
CA TRP A 24 3.53 -8.24 -5.84
C TRP A 24 4.13 -6.84 -5.73
N ASN A 25 4.69 -6.52 -4.57
CA ASN A 25 5.30 -5.21 -4.33
C ASN A 25 6.55 -4.96 -5.18
N GLU A 26 7.36 -5.98 -5.43
CA GLU A 26 8.50 -5.90 -6.35
C GLU A 26 8.05 -5.55 -7.77
N LEU A 27 7.03 -6.25 -8.29
CA LEU A 27 6.48 -6.02 -9.61
C LEU A 27 5.85 -4.62 -9.76
N LEU A 28 5.14 -4.14 -8.74
CA LEU A 28 4.62 -2.76 -8.70
C LEU A 28 5.75 -1.74 -8.75
N TYR A 29 6.75 -1.92 -7.90
CA TYR A 29 7.86 -0.98 -7.83
C TYR A 29 8.66 -0.90 -9.13
N GLU A 30 8.92 -2.03 -9.78
CA GLU A 30 9.57 -2.09 -11.09
C GLU A 30 8.82 -1.24 -12.12
N ARG A 31 7.47 -1.32 -12.15
CA ARG A 31 6.63 -0.55 -13.07
C ARG A 31 6.58 0.93 -12.74
N PHE A 32 6.48 1.29 -11.47
CA PHE A 32 6.52 2.69 -11.04
C PHE A 32 7.84 3.34 -11.44
N ARG A 33 8.95 2.64 -11.24
CA ARG A 33 10.27 3.12 -11.68
C ARG A 33 10.35 3.29 -13.20
N ALA A 34 9.87 2.32 -13.95
CA ALA A 34 9.86 2.38 -15.41
C ALA A 34 9.02 3.55 -15.94
N ALA A 35 7.97 3.92 -15.21
CA ALA A 35 7.11 5.06 -15.51
C ALA A 35 7.67 6.42 -15.02
N GLY A 36 8.87 6.44 -14.42
CA GLY A 36 9.51 7.67 -13.94
C GLY A 36 9.17 8.06 -12.50
N TYR A 37 8.64 7.15 -11.69
CA TYR A 37 8.23 7.37 -10.30
C TYR A 37 9.01 6.48 -9.32
N SER A 38 10.34 6.55 -9.38
CA SER A 38 11.23 5.74 -8.54
C SER A 38 11.13 6.06 -7.05
N GLU A 39 10.61 7.24 -6.70
CA GLU A 39 10.34 7.64 -5.32
C GLU A 39 9.07 7.01 -4.74
N VAL A 40 8.15 6.53 -5.57
CA VAL A 40 6.89 5.94 -5.09
C VAL A 40 7.07 4.47 -4.76
N ARG A 41 6.92 4.14 -3.50
CA ARG A 41 6.98 2.77 -2.99
C ARG A 41 5.58 2.17 -2.88
N PRO A 42 5.40 0.86 -3.11
CA PRO A 42 4.10 0.21 -2.97
C PRO A 42 3.41 0.44 -1.62
N ALA A 43 4.17 0.51 -0.52
CA ALA A 43 3.65 0.81 0.81
C ALA A 43 2.94 2.18 0.90
N TYR A 44 3.27 3.13 0.03
CA TYR A 44 2.63 4.45 -0.01
C TYR A 44 1.18 4.40 -0.50
N GLY A 45 0.78 3.32 -1.15
CA GLY A 45 -0.61 3.11 -1.56
C GLY A 45 -1.60 3.21 -0.40
N SER A 46 -1.22 2.74 0.79
CA SER A 46 -2.04 2.86 2.00
C SER A 46 -2.36 4.30 2.39
N VAL A 47 -1.51 5.24 1.99
CA VAL A 47 -1.70 6.69 2.23
C VAL A 47 -2.32 7.38 1.01
N LEU A 48 -1.85 7.05 -0.19
CA LEU A 48 -2.30 7.71 -1.42
C LEU A 48 -3.75 7.37 -1.77
N LEU A 49 -4.16 6.11 -1.64
CA LEU A 49 -5.52 5.69 -2.01
C LEU A 49 -6.60 6.46 -1.25
N PRO A 50 -6.57 6.53 0.10
CA PRO A 50 -7.55 7.34 0.83
C PRO A 50 -7.50 8.83 0.47
N LEU A 51 -6.32 9.39 0.20
CA LEU A 51 -6.18 10.80 -0.17
C LEU A 51 -6.66 11.10 -1.59
N TRP A 52 -6.61 10.14 -2.51
CA TRP A 52 -7.23 10.29 -3.82
C TRP A 52 -8.75 10.23 -3.77
N GLU A 53 -9.32 9.58 -2.77
CA GLU A 53 -10.77 9.60 -2.52
C GLU A 53 -11.19 10.91 -1.85
N GLU A 54 -10.44 11.34 -0.84
CA GLU A 54 -10.69 12.55 -0.06
C GLU A 54 -9.36 13.17 0.37
N ASP A 55 -8.97 14.26 -0.27
CA ASP A 55 -7.74 14.97 0.05
C ASP A 55 -7.86 15.79 1.34
N GLY A 56 -6.74 16.12 1.97
CA GLY A 56 -6.73 16.95 3.17
C GLY A 56 -7.25 16.24 4.43
N LEU A 57 -7.17 14.93 4.50
CA LEU A 57 -7.54 14.17 5.69
C LEU A 57 -6.65 14.50 6.89
N ARG A 58 -7.24 14.52 8.09
CA ARG A 58 -6.47 14.55 9.33
C ARG A 58 -5.61 13.31 9.46
N MET A 59 -4.42 13.44 10.03
CA MET A 59 -3.48 12.33 10.22
C MET A 59 -4.12 11.12 10.90
N GLY A 60 -4.93 11.34 11.95
CA GLY A 60 -5.61 10.26 12.68
C GLY A 60 -6.65 9.54 11.83
N GLU A 61 -7.42 10.27 11.04
CA GLU A 61 -8.41 9.69 10.12
C GLU A 61 -7.73 8.90 8.99
N LEU A 62 -6.66 9.44 8.43
CA LEU A 62 -5.86 8.76 7.42
C LEU A 62 -5.29 7.44 7.96
N GLY A 63 -4.74 7.44 9.17
CA GLY A 63 -4.24 6.23 9.83
C GLY A 63 -5.33 5.18 10.06
N ARG A 64 -6.52 5.61 10.43
CA ARG A 64 -7.68 4.73 10.61
C ARG A 64 -8.10 4.08 9.28
N ARG A 65 -8.22 4.86 8.20
CA ARG A 65 -8.56 4.34 6.86
C ARG A 65 -7.47 3.41 6.31
N ALA A 66 -6.21 3.75 6.52
CA ALA A 66 -5.06 2.94 6.12
C ALA A 66 -4.86 1.69 6.99
N ARG A 67 -5.56 1.55 8.11
CA ARG A 67 -5.35 0.49 9.12
C ARG A 67 -3.89 0.41 9.59
N LEU A 68 -3.27 1.55 9.77
CA LEU A 68 -1.89 1.67 10.22
C LEU A 68 -1.81 2.31 11.61
N SER A 69 -0.81 1.89 12.38
CA SER A 69 -0.53 2.51 13.68
C SER A 69 -0.13 3.98 13.50
N LYS A 70 -0.34 4.79 14.54
CA LYS A 70 0.08 6.20 14.56
C LYS A 70 1.57 6.35 14.23
N GLN A 71 2.41 5.48 14.76
CA GLN A 71 3.85 5.51 14.52
C GLN A 71 4.19 5.19 13.05
N THR A 72 3.58 4.18 12.46
CA THR A 72 3.77 3.81 11.06
C THR A 72 3.32 4.93 10.14
N MET A 73 2.14 5.52 10.40
CA MET A 73 1.64 6.67 9.66
C MET A 73 2.58 7.87 9.71
N THR A 74 3.06 8.21 10.89
CA THR A 74 4.01 9.31 11.07
C THR A 74 5.29 9.08 10.27
N THR A 75 5.80 7.86 10.27
CA THR A 75 7.00 7.49 9.51
C THR A 75 6.75 7.58 8.00
N LEU A 76 5.66 7.00 7.50
CA LEU A 76 5.33 7.03 6.08
C LEU A 76 5.11 8.46 5.57
N VAL A 77 4.30 9.24 6.28
CA VAL A 77 4.01 10.64 5.88
C VAL A 77 5.28 11.47 5.85
N ARG A 78 6.20 11.30 6.81
CA ARG A 78 7.47 11.99 6.82
C ARG A 78 8.34 11.64 5.60
N LEU A 79 8.40 10.36 5.23
CA LEU A 79 9.11 9.92 4.03
C LEU A 79 8.48 10.50 2.77
N MET A 80 7.17 10.42 2.64
CA MET A 80 6.43 10.93 1.48
C MET A 80 6.51 12.45 1.36
N GLU A 81 6.53 13.17 2.48
CA GLU A 81 6.74 14.62 2.51
C GLU A 81 8.14 14.98 2.00
N ARG A 82 9.17 14.25 2.44
CA ARG A 82 10.55 14.42 1.97
C ARG A 82 10.69 14.17 0.46
N GLU A 83 9.95 13.21 -0.07
CA GLU A 83 9.95 12.84 -1.48
C GLU A 83 9.00 13.71 -2.35
N GLY A 84 8.32 14.67 -1.74
CA GLY A 84 7.46 15.61 -2.45
C GLY A 84 6.13 15.04 -2.90
N LEU A 85 5.64 13.99 -2.25
CA LEU A 85 4.38 13.32 -2.57
C LEU A 85 3.20 13.85 -1.76
N VAL A 86 3.45 14.29 -0.54
CA VAL A 86 2.46 14.91 0.32
C VAL A 86 3.03 16.15 1.00
N ARG A 87 2.16 17.03 1.47
CA ARG A 87 2.48 18.12 2.36
C ARG A 87 1.61 18.07 3.59
N ARG A 88 2.14 18.54 4.70
CA ARG A 88 1.46 18.58 5.98
C ARG A 88 1.15 20.03 6.34
N GLU A 89 -0.09 20.28 6.71
CA GLU A 89 -0.55 21.59 7.16
C GLU A 89 -1.24 21.46 8.51
N PRO A 90 -1.15 22.48 9.39
CA PRO A 90 -1.94 22.52 10.61
C PRO A 90 -3.44 22.49 10.28
N ASP A 91 -4.23 21.78 11.09
CA ASP A 91 -5.68 21.84 10.98
C ASP A 91 -6.18 23.23 11.43
N PRO A 92 -7.02 23.91 10.63
CA PRO A 92 -7.55 25.22 10.99
C PRO A 92 -8.39 25.23 12.27
N GLU A 93 -9.03 24.10 12.60
CA GLU A 93 -9.91 23.95 13.76
C GLU A 93 -9.18 23.45 15.01
N ASP A 94 -8.07 22.71 14.82
CA ASP A 94 -7.27 22.16 15.91
C ASP A 94 -5.78 22.17 15.55
N ARG A 95 -5.03 23.12 16.08
CA ARG A 95 -3.60 23.28 15.84
C ARG A 95 -2.75 22.09 16.30
N ARG A 96 -3.29 21.18 17.10
CA ARG A 96 -2.62 19.95 17.51
C ARG A 96 -2.69 18.87 16.45
N ALA A 97 -3.66 18.96 15.55
CA ALA A 97 -3.88 18.05 14.44
C ALA A 97 -3.18 18.56 13.16
N ALA A 98 -2.74 17.64 12.34
CA ALA A 98 -2.21 17.92 11.01
C ALA A 98 -3.13 17.34 9.95
N ARG A 99 -3.31 18.08 8.87
CA ARG A 99 -3.94 17.62 7.63
C ARG A 99 -2.88 17.25 6.60
N ILE A 100 -3.13 16.18 5.88
CA ILE A 100 -2.23 15.67 4.86
C ILE A 100 -2.86 15.91 3.49
N TRP A 101 -2.11 16.58 2.64
CA TRP A 101 -2.53 16.97 1.30
C TRP A 101 -1.64 16.35 0.24
N LEU A 102 -2.22 15.95 -0.86
CA LEU A 102 -1.48 15.50 -2.04
C LEU A 102 -0.76 16.69 -2.69
N THR A 103 0.39 16.43 -3.28
CA THR A 103 1.11 17.37 -4.14
C THR A 103 0.72 17.17 -5.60
N GLY A 104 1.11 18.09 -6.48
CA GLY A 104 0.95 17.93 -7.93
C GLY A 104 1.59 16.63 -8.44
N ARG A 105 2.73 16.23 -7.90
CA ARG A 105 3.42 14.97 -8.23
C ARG A 105 2.55 13.74 -7.95
N SER A 106 1.87 13.73 -6.80
CA SER A 106 0.96 12.64 -6.45
C SER A 106 -0.32 12.63 -7.28
N HIS A 107 -0.81 13.80 -7.70
CA HIS A 107 -1.93 13.88 -8.63
C HIS A 107 -1.55 13.33 -10.00
N ASP A 108 -0.38 13.68 -10.52
CA ASP A 108 0.13 13.14 -11.80
C ASP A 108 0.35 11.63 -11.72
N PHE A 109 0.85 11.14 -10.58
CA PHE A 109 1.06 9.71 -10.37
C PHE A 109 -0.23 8.89 -10.37
N ARG A 110 -1.37 9.46 -10.05
CA ARG A 110 -2.65 8.74 -9.98
C ARG A 110 -3.01 8.02 -11.28
N ALA A 111 -2.81 8.67 -12.43
CA ALA A 111 -3.06 8.06 -13.73
C ALA A 111 -2.12 6.87 -13.98
N VAL A 112 -0.84 7.04 -13.70
CA VAL A 112 0.18 5.98 -13.81
C VAL A 112 -0.14 4.81 -12.89
N ALA A 113 -0.53 5.09 -11.64
CA ALA A 113 -0.92 4.06 -10.70
C ALA A 113 -2.10 3.23 -11.20
N SER A 114 -3.11 3.87 -11.79
CA SER A 114 -4.27 3.18 -12.37
C SER A 114 -3.84 2.25 -13.50
N GLU A 115 -3.07 2.73 -14.46
CA GLU A 115 -2.59 1.92 -15.58
C GLU A 115 -1.75 0.73 -15.11
N VAL A 116 -0.82 0.96 -14.18
CA VAL A 116 0.01 -0.12 -13.61
C VAL A 116 -0.83 -1.15 -12.85
N LEU A 117 -1.82 -0.71 -12.09
CA LEU A 117 -2.70 -1.64 -11.38
C LEU A 117 -3.56 -2.46 -12.33
N ASP A 118 -4.03 -1.88 -13.44
CA ASP A 118 -4.77 -2.61 -14.48
C ASP A 118 -3.88 -3.68 -15.13
N GLU A 119 -2.64 -3.35 -15.50
CA GLU A 119 -1.66 -4.33 -16.00
C GLU A 119 -1.38 -5.46 -15.01
N MET A 120 -1.23 -5.12 -13.73
CA MET A 120 -0.99 -6.10 -12.66
C MET A 120 -2.18 -7.02 -12.47
N GLU A 121 -3.39 -6.47 -12.63
CA GLU A 121 -4.63 -7.23 -12.56
C GLU A 121 -4.74 -8.23 -13.72
N GLU A 122 -4.37 -7.83 -14.94
CA GLU A 122 -4.30 -8.74 -16.09
C GLU A 122 -3.32 -9.90 -15.86
N LEU A 123 -2.19 -9.65 -15.21
CA LEU A 123 -1.24 -10.70 -14.84
C LEU A 123 -1.86 -11.71 -13.85
N LEU A 124 -2.62 -11.24 -12.86
CA LEU A 124 -3.33 -12.12 -11.93
C LEU A 124 -4.40 -12.94 -12.62
N VAL A 125 -5.20 -12.32 -13.50
CA VAL A 125 -6.21 -13.03 -14.29
C VAL A 125 -5.59 -14.13 -15.13
N ALA A 126 -4.48 -13.84 -15.81
CA ALA A 126 -3.77 -14.82 -16.64
C ALA A 126 -3.18 -15.98 -15.81
N ALA A 127 -2.66 -15.69 -14.61
CA ALA A 127 -2.05 -16.67 -13.74
C ALA A 127 -3.04 -17.56 -13.00
N LEU A 128 -4.15 -16.97 -12.54
CA LEU A 128 -5.12 -17.63 -11.65
C LEU A 128 -6.32 -18.22 -12.39
N LYS A 129 -6.65 -17.68 -13.55
CA LYS A 129 -7.83 -18.12 -14.34
C LYS A 129 -9.09 -18.16 -13.46
N ASP A 130 -9.70 -19.34 -13.34
CA ASP A 130 -10.94 -19.55 -12.59
C ASP A 130 -10.77 -19.45 -11.07
N ASP A 131 -9.52 -19.55 -10.57
CA ASP A 131 -9.24 -19.50 -9.12
C ASP A 131 -9.22 -18.09 -8.54
N ARG A 132 -9.31 -17.06 -9.38
CA ARG A 132 -9.19 -15.66 -8.95
C ARG A 132 -10.25 -15.26 -7.92
N SER A 133 -11.53 -15.51 -8.19
CA SER A 133 -12.61 -15.15 -7.27
C SER A 133 -12.47 -15.87 -5.92
N THR A 134 -12.02 -17.10 -5.95
CA THR A 134 -11.75 -17.89 -4.73
C THR A 134 -10.60 -17.29 -3.94
N LEU A 135 -9.53 -16.83 -4.61
CA LEU A 135 -8.42 -16.15 -3.95
C LEU A 135 -8.87 -14.85 -3.29
N ASP A 136 -9.62 -14.01 -4.00
CA ASP A 136 -10.12 -12.73 -3.48
C ASP A 136 -10.97 -12.94 -2.21
N ASP A 137 -11.89 -13.89 -2.24
CA ASP A 137 -12.74 -14.22 -1.09
C ASP A 137 -11.93 -14.76 0.09
N THR A 138 -10.91 -15.56 -0.20
CA THR A 138 -10.03 -16.11 0.82
C THR A 138 -9.18 -15.04 1.48
N LEU A 139 -8.61 -14.12 0.68
CA LEU A 139 -7.83 -12.99 1.20
C LEU A 139 -8.68 -12.07 2.06
N ARG A 140 -9.93 -11.79 1.68
CA ARG A 140 -10.86 -11.00 2.52
C ARG A 140 -11.09 -11.64 3.88
N LYS A 141 -11.29 -12.96 3.93
CA LYS A 141 -11.43 -13.69 5.21
C LYS A 141 -10.18 -13.57 6.09
N VAL A 142 -8.99 -13.62 5.48
CA VAL A 142 -7.72 -13.44 6.22
C VAL A 142 -7.61 -12.01 6.78
N MET A 143 -8.11 -11.01 6.06
CA MET A 143 -8.10 -9.60 6.51
C MET A 143 -9.08 -9.34 7.67
N GLU A 144 -10.00 -10.24 7.96
CA GLU A 144 -10.97 -10.16 9.06
C GLU A 144 -10.49 -10.83 10.36
N LEU A 145 -9.35 -11.54 10.33
CA LEU A 145 -8.74 -12.16 11.53
C LEU A 145 -8.21 -11.09 12.49
#